data_5008d10d798215fe4c0c571226ab23e2
#
_entry.id   5008d10d798215fe4c0c571226ab23e2
#
_cell.length_a   1.000
_cell.length_b   1.000
_cell.length_c   1.000
_cell.angle_alpha   90.00
_cell.angle_beta   90.00
_cell.angle_gamma   90.00
#
_symmetry.space_group_name_H-M   'P 1'
#
loop_
_entity.id
_entity.type
_entity.pdbx_description
1 polymer ?
#
loop_
_entity_poly.entity_id
_entity_poly.type
_entity_poly.pdbx_seq_one_letter_code
_entity_poly.pdbx_strand_id
1 'polypeptide(L)'
;REEEAEPLIEQMVRDSDPIIRYGACLATASAYVATGNNAGIRRLLHVAVSDVSDDVRRAAVMSLGFVLCSTPSQCPRVVKLLAESYNPHVRYGAAMAVGISCSGTGMKEAVALLEPMLTDAVDFVQQGALIAMAMVMVEQSEQSLAPFRKRLMNHIQDDREVTMTKMGAIMAQGIIDAGGRNVTIGLRAKSGFPRMTAVLSMLVFTQYWYWYPLSYFISLTFVPTAFIGLDSRLKMPMCSVTSHCKPSLFAYPAPVNLDDKKDKGKLVKAVLSTTAKAKAKAAKKAREEGKEVEGMDVDGDKKDDEVEGMDVDGDKKDDEEDAEKEKKKPEPTKEELSNP
;
A
#
# COMPACT_ATOMS: atom_id res chain seq x y z
N ARG A 1 -20.79 12.82 25.25
CA ARG A 1 -19.43 13.07 24.75
C ARG A 1 -19.39 14.26 23.81
N GLU A 2 -20.22 14.24 22.76
CA GLU A 2 -20.23 15.25 21.71
C GLU A 2 -20.62 16.61 22.27
N GLU A 3 -21.70 16.66 23.08
CA GLU A 3 -22.21 17.89 23.70
C GLU A 3 -21.21 18.52 24.69
N GLU A 4 -20.46 17.70 25.41
CA GLU A 4 -19.44 18.15 26.37
C GLU A 4 -18.17 18.65 25.67
N ALA A 5 -17.80 18.03 24.54
CA ALA A 5 -16.59 18.38 23.80
C ALA A 5 -16.78 19.62 22.90
N GLU A 6 -18.02 19.91 22.47
CA GLU A 6 -18.30 20.95 21.48
C GLU A 6 -17.80 22.34 21.89
N PRO A 7 -18.03 22.84 23.13
CA PRO A 7 -17.54 24.16 23.53
C PRO A 7 -16.01 24.26 23.50
N LEU A 8 -15.32 23.19 23.90
CA LEU A 8 -13.87 23.12 23.88
C LEU A 8 -13.32 23.13 22.44
N ILE A 9 -13.92 22.33 21.56
CA ILE A 9 -13.54 22.25 20.14
C ILE A 9 -13.75 23.62 19.47
N GLU A 10 -14.88 24.30 19.70
CA GLU A 10 -15.13 25.63 19.15
C GLU A 10 -14.09 26.66 19.58
N GLN A 11 -13.69 26.61 20.84
CA GLN A 11 -12.63 27.49 21.35
C GLN A 11 -11.31 27.21 20.67
N MET A 12 -10.90 25.95 20.60
CA MET A 12 -9.61 25.53 20.02
C MET A 12 -9.51 25.79 18.51
N VAL A 13 -10.61 25.64 17.75
CA VAL A 13 -10.63 25.91 16.30
C VAL A 13 -10.36 27.38 15.97
N ARG A 14 -10.74 28.29 16.87
CA ARG A 14 -10.57 29.76 16.68
C ARG A 14 -9.25 30.30 17.24
N ASP A 15 -8.42 29.44 17.79
CA ASP A 15 -7.16 29.85 18.39
C ASP A 15 -6.18 30.40 17.33
N SER A 16 -5.36 31.35 17.72
CA SER A 16 -4.32 31.95 16.88
C SER A 16 -3.20 30.96 16.58
N ASP A 17 -2.90 30.05 17.53
CA ASP A 17 -1.85 29.07 17.40
C ASP A 17 -2.28 27.88 16.51
N PRO A 18 -1.56 27.60 15.42
CA PRO A 18 -1.87 26.47 14.56
C PRO A 18 -1.76 25.11 15.27
N ILE A 19 -0.93 24.99 16.30
CA ILE A 19 -0.79 23.75 17.07
C ILE A 19 -2.09 23.44 17.82
N ILE A 20 -2.74 24.45 18.38
CA ILE A 20 -4.02 24.29 19.08
C ILE A 20 -5.13 23.98 18.07
N ARG A 21 -5.15 24.65 16.92
CA ARG A 21 -6.11 24.32 15.85
C ARG A 21 -5.91 22.90 15.29
N TYR A 22 -4.65 22.45 15.18
CA TYR A 22 -4.33 21.07 14.82
C TYR A 22 -4.91 20.08 15.85
N GLY A 23 -4.70 20.37 17.15
CA GLY A 23 -5.31 19.61 18.25
C GLY A 23 -6.84 19.60 18.20
N ALA A 24 -7.48 20.71 17.80
CA ALA A 24 -8.93 20.79 17.62
C ALA A 24 -9.46 19.82 16.55
N CYS A 25 -8.72 19.63 15.46
CA CYS A 25 -9.08 18.63 14.44
C CYS A 25 -9.05 17.21 15.00
N LEU A 26 -8.02 16.87 15.77
CA LEU A 26 -7.91 15.56 16.43
C LEU A 26 -8.95 15.38 17.54
N ALA A 27 -9.26 16.43 18.30
CA ALA A 27 -10.34 16.43 19.28
C ALA A 27 -11.70 16.17 18.60
N THR A 28 -11.95 16.82 17.45
CA THR A 28 -13.14 16.57 16.63
C THR A 28 -13.18 15.10 16.15
N ALA A 29 -12.07 14.56 15.67
CA ALA A 29 -11.98 13.16 15.26
C ALA A 29 -12.35 12.19 16.39
N SER A 30 -11.86 12.43 17.61
CA SER A 30 -12.10 11.56 18.77
C SER A 30 -13.50 11.71 19.36
N ALA A 31 -14.08 12.92 19.36
CA ALA A 31 -15.41 13.18 19.86
C ALA A 31 -16.50 12.63 18.94
N TYR A 32 -16.35 12.85 17.63
CA TYR A 32 -17.35 12.48 16.62
C TYR A 32 -17.02 11.15 15.88
N VAL A 33 -16.15 10.33 16.43
CA VAL A 33 -15.78 9.06 15.79
C VAL A 33 -17.00 8.18 15.53
N ALA A 34 -17.09 7.66 14.31
CA ALA A 34 -18.18 6.77 13.87
C ALA A 34 -19.61 7.35 13.93
N THR A 35 -19.77 8.63 14.13
CA THR A 35 -21.10 9.24 14.20
C THR A 35 -21.66 9.67 12.84
N GLY A 36 -20.75 9.96 11.89
CA GLY A 36 -21.16 10.56 10.62
C GLY A 36 -21.82 11.95 10.77
N ASN A 37 -21.52 12.67 11.85
CA ASN A 37 -22.16 13.96 12.17
C ASN A 37 -21.83 15.00 11.10
N ASN A 38 -22.89 15.51 10.44
CA ASN A 38 -22.78 16.48 9.36
C ASN A 38 -22.18 17.83 9.81
N ALA A 39 -22.41 18.26 11.06
CA ALA A 39 -21.83 19.49 11.57
C ALA A 39 -20.31 19.36 11.73
N GLY A 40 -19.85 18.25 12.30
CA GLY A 40 -18.43 17.93 12.40
C GLY A 40 -17.76 17.82 11.03
N ILE A 41 -18.39 17.12 10.07
CA ILE A 41 -17.89 16.99 8.71
C ILE A 41 -17.74 18.36 8.03
N ARG A 42 -18.78 19.21 8.10
CA ARG A 42 -18.73 20.57 7.51
C ARG A 42 -17.63 21.43 8.13
N ARG A 43 -17.47 21.36 9.46
CA ARG A 43 -16.40 22.08 10.16
C ARG A 43 -15.03 21.63 9.67
N LEU A 44 -14.78 20.32 9.62
CA LEU A 44 -13.51 19.77 9.15
C LEU A 44 -13.22 20.13 7.69
N LEU A 45 -14.23 20.05 6.81
CA LEU A 45 -14.09 20.47 5.41
C LEU A 45 -13.79 21.97 5.29
N HIS A 46 -14.43 22.81 6.11
CA HIS A 46 -14.15 24.24 6.13
C HIS A 46 -12.70 24.51 6.54
N VAL A 47 -12.23 23.91 7.64
CA VAL A 47 -10.84 24.04 8.10
C VAL A 47 -9.85 23.52 7.05
N ALA A 48 -10.14 22.40 6.41
CA ALA A 48 -9.31 21.80 5.38
C ALA A 48 -9.02 22.74 4.17
N VAL A 49 -9.95 23.62 3.88
CA VAL A 49 -9.83 24.56 2.75
C VAL A 49 -9.36 25.94 3.18
N SER A 50 -9.80 26.42 4.37
CA SER A 50 -9.63 27.82 4.78
C SER A 50 -8.44 28.07 5.70
N ASP A 51 -7.89 27.07 6.37
CA ASP A 51 -6.78 27.29 7.30
C ASP A 51 -5.50 27.69 6.57
N VAL A 52 -4.71 28.55 7.20
CA VAL A 52 -3.44 29.03 6.66
C VAL A 52 -2.35 27.97 6.78
N SER A 53 -2.40 27.14 7.86
CA SER A 53 -1.41 26.11 8.12
C SER A 53 -1.71 24.82 7.37
N ASP A 54 -0.74 24.32 6.62
CA ASP A 54 -0.86 23.06 5.88
C ASP A 54 -1.01 21.84 6.80
N ASP A 55 -0.40 21.87 7.98
CA ASP A 55 -0.52 20.83 8.98
C ASP A 55 -1.95 20.72 9.52
N VAL A 56 -2.59 21.86 9.77
CA VAL A 56 -3.98 21.91 10.21
C VAL A 56 -4.91 21.40 9.10
N ARG A 57 -4.68 21.82 7.84
CA ARG A 57 -5.44 21.30 6.69
C ARG A 57 -5.32 19.78 6.59
N ARG A 58 -4.10 19.25 6.70
CA ARG A 58 -3.84 17.81 6.67
C ARG A 58 -4.60 17.08 7.76
N ALA A 59 -4.50 17.58 9.01
CA ALA A 59 -5.21 16.99 10.15
C ALA A 59 -6.74 17.03 10.00
N ALA A 60 -7.27 18.13 9.48
CA ALA A 60 -8.71 18.28 9.24
C ALA A 60 -9.22 17.23 8.24
N VAL A 61 -8.53 17.07 7.12
CA VAL A 61 -8.92 16.08 6.10
C VAL A 61 -8.81 14.66 6.65
N MET A 62 -7.72 14.33 7.34
CA MET A 62 -7.50 13.02 7.94
C MET A 62 -8.57 12.70 8.99
N SER A 63 -9.01 13.69 9.77
CA SER A 63 -10.04 13.56 10.79
C SER A 63 -11.41 13.16 10.22
N LEU A 64 -11.69 13.45 8.94
CA LEU A 64 -12.89 12.97 8.26
C LEU A 64 -12.97 11.45 8.22
N GLY A 65 -11.83 10.77 8.10
CA GLY A 65 -11.77 9.31 8.10
C GLY A 65 -12.31 8.69 9.40
N PHE A 66 -12.02 9.32 10.54
CA PHE A 66 -12.54 8.86 11.84
C PHE A 66 -14.04 9.10 11.99
N VAL A 67 -14.52 10.25 11.55
CA VAL A 67 -15.94 10.58 11.64
C VAL A 67 -16.77 9.65 10.75
N LEU A 68 -16.25 9.29 9.56
CA LEU A 68 -16.93 8.49 8.55
C LEU A 68 -16.64 6.97 8.65
N CYS A 69 -15.91 6.50 9.65
CA CYS A 69 -15.55 5.07 9.73
C CYS A 69 -16.74 4.13 9.93
N SER A 70 -17.93 4.67 10.30
CA SER A 70 -19.18 3.89 10.33
C SER A 70 -19.84 3.73 8.95
N THR A 71 -19.53 4.64 8.04
CA THR A 71 -20.12 4.71 6.70
C THR A 71 -19.02 4.80 5.64
N PRO A 72 -18.23 3.73 5.45
CA PRO A 72 -17.04 3.76 4.60
C PRO A 72 -17.34 4.13 3.13
N SER A 73 -18.56 3.84 2.65
CA SER A 73 -18.97 4.20 1.27
C SER A 73 -19.10 5.71 1.03
N GLN A 74 -19.26 6.51 2.09
CA GLN A 74 -19.37 7.97 1.96
C GLN A 74 -17.99 8.65 1.90
N CYS A 75 -16.99 8.11 2.58
CA CYS A 75 -15.69 8.75 2.69
C CYS A 75 -15.02 9.02 1.33
N PRO A 76 -14.90 8.06 0.39
CA PRO A 76 -14.30 8.33 -0.91
C PRO A 76 -15.01 9.45 -1.68
N ARG A 77 -16.34 9.57 -1.54
CA ARG A 77 -17.13 10.62 -2.21
C ARG A 77 -16.88 11.99 -1.62
N VAL A 78 -16.78 12.07 -0.28
CA VAL A 78 -16.52 13.34 0.43
C VAL A 78 -15.13 13.86 0.14
N VAL A 79 -14.12 12.97 0.12
CA VAL A 79 -12.71 13.37 -0.04
C VAL A 79 -12.23 13.40 -1.48
N LYS A 80 -13.06 13.00 -2.47
CA LYS A 80 -12.66 12.94 -3.88
C LYS A 80 -12.00 14.21 -4.38
N LEU A 81 -12.65 15.36 -4.18
CA LEU A 81 -12.10 16.65 -4.61
C LEU A 81 -10.82 17.05 -3.85
N LEU A 82 -10.70 16.61 -2.58
CA LEU A 82 -9.51 16.86 -1.77
C LEU A 82 -8.32 16.00 -2.21
N ALA A 83 -8.58 14.80 -2.73
CA ALA A 83 -7.57 13.92 -3.30
C ALA A 83 -6.95 14.49 -4.58
N GLU A 84 -7.68 15.33 -5.32
CA GLU A 84 -7.22 16.04 -6.51
C GLU A 84 -6.68 17.45 -6.20
N SER A 85 -6.59 17.81 -4.91
CA SER A 85 -6.11 19.13 -4.50
C SER A 85 -4.68 19.39 -4.95
N TYR A 86 -4.42 20.64 -5.31
CA TYR A 86 -3.07 21.06 -5.65
C TYR A 86 -2.12 21.00 -4.44
N ASN A 87 -2.65 21.14 -3.21
CA ASN A 87 -1.86 21.08 -1.99
C ASN A 87 -1.55 19.61 -1.59
N PRO A 88 -0.27 19.21 -1.54
CA PRO A 88 0.10 17.83 -1.23
C PRO A 88 -0.28 17.41 0.20
N HIS A 89 -0.32 18.31 1.18
CA HIS A 89 -0.76 18.02 2.54
C HIS A 89 -2.24 17.62 2.60
N VAL A 90 -3.08 18.25 1.77
CA VAL A 90 -4.49 17.90 1.63
C VAL A 90 -4.64 16.54 0.95
N ARG A 91 -3.87 16.27 -0.11
CA ARG A 91 -3.87 14.95 -0.78
C ARG A 91 -3.45 13.83 0.17
N TYR A 92 -2.37 14.04 0.94
CA TYR A 92 -1.96 13.08 1.97
C TYR A 92 -3.08 12.82 2.99
N GLY A 93 -3.70 13.89 3.49
CA GLY A 93 -4.84 13.79 4.41
C GLY A 93 -6.00 13.00 3.83
N ALA A 94 -6.31 13.20 2.54
CA ALA A 94 -7.35 12.47 1.83
C ALA A 94 -7.03 10.98 1.71
N ALA A 95 -5.78 10.63 1.37
CA ALA A 95 -5.34 9.24 1.33
C ALA A 95 -5.53 8.55 2.69
N MET A 96 -5.04 9.18 3.76
CA MET A 96 -5.15 8.62 5.11
C MET A 96 -6.61 8.54 5.58
N ALA A 97 -7.46 9.51 5.25
CA ALA A 97 -8.89 9.48 5.58
C ALA A 97 -9.58 8.26 4.95
N VAL A 98 -9.28 7.98 3.68
CA VAL A 98 -9.80 6.77 2.99
C VAL A 98 -9.25 5.50 3.63
N GLY A 99 -7.95 5.46 3.93
CA GLY A 99 -7.32 4.31 4.60
C GLY A 99 -7.97 3.97 5.93
N ILE A 100 -8.24 4.99 6.78
CA ILE A 100 -8.85 4.82 8.09
C ILE A 100 -10.33 4.44 7.99
N SER A 101 -11.08 5.12 7.14
CA SER A 101 -12.53 4.89 7.01
C SER A 101 -12.85 3.57 6.32
N CYS A 102 -12.10 3.20 5.29
CA CYS A 102 -12.36 2.01 4.45
C CYS A 102 -11.46 0.83 4.82
N SER A 103 -10.83 0.84 6.00
CA SER A 103 -9.92 -0.23 6.42
C SER A 103 -10.60 -1.61 6.40
N GLY A 104 -9.91 -2.60 5.84
CA GLY A 104 -10.37 -3.99 5.75
C GLY A 104 -11.56 -4.24 4.80
N THR A 105 -12.05 -3.21 4.09
CA THR A 105 -13.23 -3.37 3.24
C THR A 105 -12.91 -3.82 1.81
N GLY A 106 -11.72 -3.54 1.31
CA GLY A 106 -11.35 -3.79 -0.08
C GLY A 106 -12.23 -3.08 -1.11
N MET A 107 -12.86 -1.95 -0.75
CA MET A 107 -13.80 -1.24 -1.62
C MET A 107 -13.14 -0.75 -2.90
N LYS A 108 -13.73 -1.08 -4.04
CA LYS A 108 -13.23 -0.68 -5.35
C LYS A 108 -13.14 0.85 -5.53
N GLU A 109 -14.11 1.59 -4.98
CA GLU A 109 -14.13 3.06 -5.04
C GLU A 109 -12.93 3.66 -4.28
N ALA A 110 -12.60 3.10 -3.10
CA ALA A 110 -11.45 3.51 -2.31
C ALA A 110 -10.13 3.17 -3.01
N VAL A 111 -10.02 1.96 -3.56
CA VAL A 111 -8.84 1.53 -4.32
C VAL A 111 -8.63 2.42 -5.56
N ALA A 112 -9.67 2.68 -6.34
CA ALA A 112 -9.60 3.53 -7.52
C ALA A 112 -9.20 4.98 -7.21
N LEU A 113 -9.59 5.49 -6.02
CA LEU A 113 -9.19 6.83 -5.58
C LEU A 113 -7.72 6.88 -5.14
N LEU A 114 -7.23 5.82 -4.48
CA LEU A 114 -5.86 5.76 -3.99
C LEU A 114 -4.83 5.42 -5.09
N GLU A 115 -5.24 4.70 -6.13
CA GLU A 115 -4.32 4.20 -7.16
C GLU A 115 -3.52 5.30 -7.87
N PRO A 116 -4.09 6.43 -8.32
CA PRO A 116 -3.31 7.53 -8.90
C PRO A 116 -2.36 8.18 -7.90
N MET A 117 -2.70 8.18 -6.59
CA MET A 117 -1.87 8.77 -5.56
C MET A 117 -0.62 7.94 -5.24
N LEU A 118 -0.60 6.65 -5.60
CA LEU A 118 0.60 5.80 -5.50
C LEU A 118 1.73 6.22 -6.43
N THR A 119 1.46 7.08 -7.40
CA THR A 119 2.41 7.63 -8.36
C THR A 119 2.48 9.15 -8.30
N ASP A 120 2.09 9.74 -7.16
CA ASP A 120 2.14 11.20 -6.97
C ASP A 120 3.58 11.71 -7.09
N ALA A 121 3.74 12.95 -7.55
CA ALA A 121 5.05 13.58 -7.67
C ALA A 121 5.72 13.86 -6.31
N VAL A 122 4.95 13.85 -5.22
CA VAL A 122 5.42 14.16 -3.87
C VAL A 122 5.55 12.88 -3.05
N ASP A 123 6.72 12.65 -2.52
CA ASP A 123 7.14 11.42 -1.81
C ASP A 123 6.29 11.09 -0.58
N PHE A 124 5.99 12.07 0.27
CA PHE A 124 5.16 11.82 1.46
C PHE A 124 3.69 11.53 1.10
N VAL A 125 3.19 12.02 -0.04
CA VAL A 125 1.85 11.65 -0.54
C VAL A 125 1.86 10.19 -0.98
N GLN A 126 2.88 9.77 -1.71
CA GLN A 126 3.07 8.35 -2.06
C GLN A 126 3.14 7.47 -0.81
N GLN A 127 3.92 7.88 0.20
CA GLN A 127 4.02 7.18 1.47
C GLN A 127 2.64 6.98 2.12
N GLY A 128 1.87 8.07 2.23
CA GLY A 128 0.52 8.02 2.80
C GLY A 128 -0.43 7.15 2.00
N ALA A 129 -0.37 7.22 0.66
CA ALA A 129 -1.18 6.42 -0.24
C ALA A 129 -0.86 4.91 -0.15
N LEU A 130 0.43 4.54 -0.04
CA LEU A 130 0.86 3.14 0.16
C LEU A 130 0.32 2.57 1.47
N ILE A 131 0.42 3.34 2.56
CA ILE A 131 -0.09 2.93 3.88
C ILE A 131 -1.62 2.82 3.85
N ALA A 132 -2.30 3.82 3.29
CA ALA A 132 -3.76 3.83 3.17
C ALA A 132 -4.28 2.67 2.32
N MET A 133 -3.62 2.39 1.18
CA MET A 133 -3.95 1.25 0.35
C MET A 133 -3.78 -0.07 1.11
N ALA A 134 -2.70 -0.21 1.90
CA ALA A 134 -2.50 -1.38 2.74
C ALA A 134 -3.63 -1.55 3.76
N MET A 135 -4.06 -0.46 4.43
CA MET A 135 -5.18 -0.51 5.37
C MET A 135 -6.50 -0.95 4.70
N VAL A 136 -6.77 -0.47 3.48
CA VAL A 136 -7.98 -0.85 2.73
C VAL A 136 -7.93 -2.32 2.31
N MET A 137 -6.73 -2.80 1.94
CA MET A 137 -6.51 -4.14 1.39
C MET A 137 -6.23 -5.21 2.45
N VAL A 138 -6.25 -4.90 3.74
CA VAL A 138 -6.18 -5.89 4.81
C VAL A 138 -7.28 -6.93 4.63
N GLU A 139 -7.00 -8.22 4.87
CA GLU A 139 -7.91 -9.36 4.71
C GLU A 139 -8.37 -9.67 3.28
N GLN A 140 -7.89 -8.97 2.27
CA GLN A 140 -8.25 -9.30 0.90
C GLN A 140 -7.53 -10.58 0.43
N SER A 141 -8.13 -11.26 -0.57
CA SER A 141 -7.54 -12.47 -1.15
C SER A 141 -6.16 -12.19 -1.77
N GLU A 142 -5.28 -13.19 -1.75
CA GLU A 142 -3.94 -13.05 -2.34
C GLU A 142 -3.99 -12.68 -3.83
N GLN A 143 -4.99 -13.16 -4.56
CA GLN A 143 -5.18 -12.78 -5.96
C GLN A 143 -5.40 -11.27 -6.15
N SER A 144 -6.14 -10.64 -5.23
CA SER A 144 -6.37 -9.19 -5.25
C SER A 144 -5.15 -8.41 -4.77
N LEU A 145 -4.38 -8.98 -3.84
CA LEU A 145 -3.20 -8.36 -3.26
C LEU A 145 -1.95 -8.47 -4.12
N ALA A 146 -1.84 -9.51 -4.96
CA ALA A 146 -0.61 -9.80 -5.70
C ALA A 146 -0.08 -8.61 -6.53
N PRO A 147 -0.90 -7.82 -7.25
CA PRO A 147 -0.41 -6.65 -7.97
C PRO A 147 0.17 -5.58 -7.03
N PHE A 148 -0.49 -5.36 -5.89
CA PHE A 148 -0.04 -4.38 -4.91
C PHE A 148 1.24 -4.83 -4.21
N ARG A 149 1.35 -6.11 -3.80
CA ARG A 149 2.59 -6.68 -3.25
C ARG A 149 3.77 -6.54 -4.22
N LYS A 150 3.55 -6.81 -5.50
CA LYS A 150 4.59 -6.62 -6.52
C LYS A 150 5.07 -5.17 -6.57
N ARG A 151 4.14 -4.21 -6.49
CA ARG A 151 4.48 -2.78 -6.46
C ARG A 151 5.29 -2.44 -5.20
N LEU A 152 4.86 -2.90 -4.01
CA LEU A 152 5.58 -2.70 -2.76
C LEU A 152 7.01 -3.24 -2.83
N MET A 153 7.18 -4.45 -3.34
CA MET A 153 8.51 -5.05 -3.50
C MET A 153 9.39 -4.26 -4.47
N ASN A 154 8.84 -3.72 -5.54
CA ASN A 154 9.58 -2.87 -6.47
C ASN A 154 10.11 -1.62 -5.75
N HIS A 155 9.26 -0.89 -4.99
CA HIS A 155 9.69 0.28 -4.21
C HIS A 155 10.75 -0.06 -3.16
N ILE A 156 10.64 -1.22 -2.51
CA ILE A 156 11.61 -1.65 -1.48
C ILE A 156 12.96 -2.01 -2.09
N GLN A 157 12.95 -2.64 -3.27
CA GLN A 157 14.17 -3.15 -3.94
C GLN A 157 14.87 -2.11 -4.81
N ASP A 158 14.20 -1.04 -5.21
CA ASP A 158 14.80 0.01 -6.04
C ASP A 158 15.71 0.90 -5.19
N ASP A 159 17.01 0.86 -5.46
CA ASP A 159 18.01 1.68 -4.76
C ASP A 159 17.87 3.19 -5.04
N ARG A 160 17.17 3.56 -6.11
CA ARG A 160 16.95 4.95 -6.51
C ARG A 160 15.68 5.55 -5.88
N GLU A 161 14.84 4.71 -5.28
CA GLU A 161 13.60 5.15 -4.66
C GLU A 161 13.87 6.07 -3.45
N VAL A 162 13.02 7.08 -3.28
CA VAL A 162 13.11 8.02 -2.16
C VAL A 162 12.83 7.28 -0.84
N THR A 163 13.60 7.62 0.19
CA THR A 163 13.51 6.98 1.51
C THR A 163 12.10 7.02 2.11
N MET A 164 11.38 8.13 1.90
CA MET A 164 9.99 8.28 2.40
C MET A 164 9.04 7.26 1.76
N THR A 165 9.07 7.12 0.45
CA THR A 165 8.26 6.13 -0.29
C THR A 165 8.66 4.71 0.10
N LYS A 166 9.96 4.44 0.20
CA LYS A 166 10.49 3.14 0.64
C LYS A 166 9.99 2.77 2.03
N MET A 167 10.03 3.71 2.97
CA MET A 167 9.49 3.52 4.33
C MET A 167 7.98 3.25 4.30
N GLY A 168 7.23 3.98 3.48
CA GLY A 168 5.80 3.73 3.27
C GLY A 168 5.51 2.33 2.76
N ALA A 169 6.30 1.84 1.81
CA ALA A 169 6.17 0.50 1.27
C ALA A 169 6.48 -0.60 2.31
N ILE A 170 7.49 -0.40 3.15
CA ILE A 170 7.84 -1.32 4.24
C ILE A 170 6.71 -1.38 5.28
N MET A 171 6.18 -0.22 5.69
CA MET A 171 5.05 -0.16 6.64
C MET A 171 3.79 -0.77 6.05
N ALA A 172 3.50 -0.52 4.78
CA ALA A 172 2.38 -1.11 4.06
C ALA A 172 2.47 -2.64 4.02
N GLN A 173 3.65 -3.19 3.74
CA GLN A 173 3.88 -4.63 3.78
C GLN A 173 3.64 -5.21 5.18
N GLY A 174 4.11 -4.52 6.22
CA GLY A 174 3.90 -4.93 7.61
C GLY A 174 2.42 -4.92 8.03
N ILE A 175 1.64 -3.93 7.56
CA ILE A 175 0.20 -3.83 7.83
C ILE A 175 -0.56 -4.98 7.16
N ILE A 176 -0.25 -5.32 5.91
CA ILE A 176 -0.90 -6.41 5.18
C ILE A 176 -0.64 -7.76 5.84
N ASP A 177 0.59 -7.99 6.30
CA ASP A 177 1.01 -9.28 6.87
C ASP A 177 0.85 -9.34 8.40
N ALA A 178 0.23 -8.32 9.01
CA ALA A 178 0.00 -8.26 10.44
C ALA A 178 -0.78 -9.50 10.93
N GLY A 179 -0.33 -10.05 12.07
CA GLY A 179 -0.97 -11.20 12.70
C GLY A 179 -1.09 -12.43 11.80
N GLY A 180 -0.20 -12.59 10.82
CA GLY A 180 -0.28 -13.68 9.84
C GLY A 180 -1.52 -13.59 8.96
N ARG A 181 -2.00 -12.39 8.67
CA ARG A 181 -3.23 -12.09 7.91
C ARG A 181 -4.53 -12.54 8.59
N ASN A 182 -4.49 -12.75 9.91
CA ASN A 182 -5.67 -13.12 10.71
C ASN A 182 -6.19 -11.95 11.56
N VAL A 183 -5.86 -10.73 11.16
CA VAL A 183 -6.33 -9.52 11.83
C VAL A 183 -6.86 -8.52 10.84
N THR A 184 -7.80 -7.69 11.29
CA THR A 184 -8.28 -6.51 10.56
C THR A 184 -8.15 -5.27 11.42
N ILE A 185 -8.20 -4.10 10.81
CA ILE A 185 -8.22 -2.83 11.53
C ILE A 185 -9.67 -2.51 11.89
N GLY A 186 -9.96 -2.39 13.19
CA GLY A 186 -11.30 -2.12 13.67
C GLY A 186 -11.34 -1.01 14.70
N LEU A 187 -11.96 0.13 14.36
CA LEU A 187 -12.19 1.23 15.30
C LEU A 187 -13.47 1.08 16.11
N ARG A 188 -14.32 0.12 15.73
CA ARG A 188 -15.61 -0.18 16.38
C ARG A 188 -15.61 -1.58 16.98
N ALA A 189 -16.30 -1.73 18.10
CA ALA A 189 -16.62 -3.03 18.67
C ALA A 189 -17.77 -3.69 17.89
N LYS A 190 -17.94 -5.00 18.05
CA LYS A 190 -19.07 -5.75 17.47
C LYS A 190 -20.43 -5.20 17.96
N SER A 191 -20.46 -4.57 19.15
CA SER A 191 -21.64 -3.89 19.72
C SER A 191 -21.99 -2.58 19.03
N GLY A 192 -21.18 -2.10 18.05
CA GLY A 192 -21.39 -0.87 17.34
C GLY A 192 -20.75 0.38 17.97
N PHE A 193 -20.30 0.30 19.23
CA PHE A 193 -19.64 1.41 19.91
C PHE A 193 -18.18 1.58 19.46
N PRO A 194 -17.66 2.83 19.41
CA PRO A 194 -16.26 3.07 19.12
C PRO A 194 -15.35 2.50 20.22
N ARG A 195 -14.27 1.85 19.81
CA ARG A 195 -13.20 1.38 20.69
C ARG A 195 -12.21 2.53 20.90
N MET A 196 -12.37 3.27 22.01
CA MET A 196 -11.55 4.48 22.23
C MET A 196 -10.06 4.19 22.28
N THR A 197 -9.63 3.05 22.78
CA THR A 197 -8.22 2.63 22.73
C THR A 197 -7.72 2.51 21.29
N ALA A 198 -8.50 1.92 20.39
CA ALA A 198 -8.16 1.79 18.98
C ALA A 198 -8.17 3.15 18.28
N VAL A 199 -9.15 4.00 18.59
CA VAL A 199 -9.25 5.35 18.02
C VAL A 199 -8.04 6.20 18.41
N LEU A 200 -7.72 6.27 19.71
CA LEU A 200 -6.55 7.01 20.20
C LEU A 200 -5.24 6.45 19.62
N SER A 201 -5.13 5.12 19.54
CA SER A 201 -3.97 4.50 18.95
C SER A 201 -3.81 4.82 17.47
N MET A 202 -4.91 4.86 16.71
CA MET A 202 -4.86 5.28 15.32
C MET A 202 -4.50 6.76 15.18
N LEU A 203 -4.99 7.64 16.06
CA LEU A 203 -4.60 9.05 16.10
C LEU A 203 -3.10 9.20 16.38
N VAL A 204 -2.55 8.43 17.32
CA VAL A 204 -1.10 8.42 17.59
C VAL A 204 -0.33 7.84 16.41
N PHE A 205 -0.82 6.75 15.81
CA PHE A 205 -0.20 6.16 14.62
C PHE A 205 -0.05 7.18 13.48
N THR A 206 -1.04 8.04 13.25
CA THR A 206 -0.96 9.05 12.19
C THR A 206 0.15 10.07 12.38
N GLN A 207 0.79 10.09 13.55
CA GLN A 207 1.94 10.96 13.89
C GLN A 207 3.30 10.25 13.69
N TYR A 208 3.35 9.07 13.05
CA TYR A 208 4.58 8.29 12.84
C TYR A 208 5.70 9.06 12.13
N TRP A 209 5.37 10.07 11.37
CA TRP A 209 6.32 10.91 10.65
C TRP A 209 7.15 11.83 11.58
N TYR A 210 6.67 12.10 12.79
CA TYR A 210 7.47 12.77 13.83
C TYR A 210 8.50 11.82 14.45
N TRP A 211 8.07 10.59 14.72
CA TRP A 211 8.89 9.60 15.37
C TRP A 211 8.40 8.18 15.00
N TYR A 212 9.24 7.40 14.35
CA TYR A 212 8.88 6.07 13.85
C TYR A 212 8.27 5.10 14.87
N PRO A 213 8.70 5.07 16.15
CA PRO A 213 8.05 4.20 17.13
C PRO A 213 6.54 4.44 17.29
N LEU A 214 6.02 5.60 16.91
CA LEU A 214 4.59 5.86 16.93
C LEU A 214 3.82 4.96 15.93
N SER A 215 4.50 4.41 14.93
CA SER A 215 3.92 3.44 14.00
C SER A 215 3.45 2.16 14.68
N TYR A 216 4.06 1.75 15.78
CA TYR A 216 3.66 0.55 16.52
C TYR A 216 2.29 0.65 17.17
N PHE A 217 1.79 1.87 17.39
CA PHE A 217 0.46 2.07 17.96
C PHE A 217 -0.66 1.49 17.08
N ILE A 218 -0.44 1.31 15.79
CA ILE A 218 -1.43 0.63 14.91
C ILE A 218 -1.80 -0.76 15.43
N SER A 219 -0.92 -1.43 16.15
CA SER A 219 -1.15 -2.77 16.70
C SER A 219 -2.37 -2.84 17.63
N LEU A 220 -2.68 -1.76 18.34
CA LEU A 220 -3.85 -1.70 19.23
C LEU A 220 -5.18 -1.52 18.47
N THR A 221 -5.12 -1.22 17.19
CA THR A 221 -6.30 -1.14 16.34
C THR A 221 -6.69 -2.49 15.75
N PHE A 222 -5.78 -3.46 15.77
CA PHE A 222 -6.03 -4.77 15.21
C PHE A 222 -7.08 -5.54 16.01
N VAL A 223 -7.95 -6.20 15.27
CA VAL A 223 -8.99 -7.10 15.79
C VAL A 223 -8.75 -8.46 15.16
N PRO A 224 -8.63 -9.52 15.95
CA PRO A 224 -8.45 -10.86 15.41
C PRO A 224 -9.70 -11.29 14.63
N THR A 225 -9.49 -11.91 13.47
CA THR A 225 -10.53 -12.48 12.62
C THR A 225 -10.52 -14.00 12.68
N ALA A 226 -9.41 -14.60 13.12
CA ALA A 226 -9.32 -16.03 13.36
C ALA A 226 -10.13 -16.46 14.59
N PHE A 227 -10.77 -17.62 14.48
CA PHE A 227 -11.52 -18.25 15.58
C PHE A 227 -10.67 -19.38 16.17
N ILE A 228 -10.37 -19.31 17.47
CA ILE A 228 -9.63 -20.34 18.18
C ILE A 228 -10.58 -21.03 19.14
N GLY A 229 -10.85 -22.31 18.90
CA GLY A 229 -11.61 -23.16 19.84
C GLY A 229 -10.68 -23.81 20.85
N LEU A 230 -11.03 -23.75 22.12
CA LEU A 230 -10.31 -24.43 23.20
C LEU A 230 -11.25 -25.42 23.92
N ASP A 231 -10.72 -26.55 24.32
CA ASP A 231 -11.43 -27.48 25.18
C ASP A 231 -11.42 -26.98 26.66
N SER A 232 -12.09 -27.72 27.55
CA SER A 232 -12.11 -27.40 29.00
C SER A 232 -10.70 -27.42 29.64
N ARG A 233 -9.69 -27.99 28.99
CA ARG A 233 -8.30 -28.06 29.44
C ARG A 233 -7.42 -27.01 28.81
N LEU A 234 -8.01 -26.03 28.08
CA LEU A 234 -7.32 -24.97 27.34
C LEU A 234 -6.37 -25.51 26.26
N LYS A 235 -6.68 -26.67 25.69
CA LYS A 235 -5.95 -27.23 24.55
C LYS A 235 -6.80 -27.10 23.30
N MET A 236 -6.14 -26.90 22.16
CA MET A 236 -6.82 -26.91 20.87
C MET A 236 -7.30 -28.33 20.55
N PRO A 237 -8.62 -28.54 20.30
CA PRO A 237 -9.12 -29.85 19.90
C PRO A 237 -8.54 -30.22 18.53
N MET A 238 -8.09 -31.44 18.39
CA MET A 238 -7.70 -32.01 17.10
C MET A 238 -8.97 -32.37 16.35
N CYS A 239 -9.38 -31.51 15.43
CA CYS A 239 -10.56 -31.74 14.59
C CYS A 239 -10.28 -31.32 13.15
N SER A 240 -10.96 -31.96 12.22
CA SER A 240 -11.01 -31.52 10.83
C SER A 240 -12.25 -30.68 10.62
N VAL A 241 -12.11 -29.55 9.90
CA VAL A 241 -13.21 -28.65 9.59
C VAL A 241 -13.35 -28.56 8.07
N THR A 242 -14.57 -28.77 7.58
CA THR A 242 -14.87 -28.59 6.16
C THR A 242 -15.17 -27.13 5.89
N SER A 243 -14.32 -26.47 5.08
CA SER A 243 -14.55 -25.10 4.67
C SER A 243 -15.27 -25.06 3.31
N HIS A 244 -16.31 -24.25 3.22
CA HIS A 244 -17.00 -23.95 1.95
C HIS A 244 -16.48 -22.68 1.29
N CYS A 245 -15.49 -22.03 1.88
CA CYS A 245 -14.84 -20.85 1.32
C CYS A 245 -13.81 -21.23 0.26
N LYS A 246 -13.51 -20.29 -0.63
CA LYS A 246 -12.45 -20.49 -1.62
C LYS A 246 -11.10 -20.65 -0.91
N PRO A 247 -10.28 -21.66 -1.24
CA PRO A 247 -8.97 -21.87 -0.61
C PRO A 247 -8.05 -20.66 -0.65
N SER A 248 -8.15 -19.83 -1.70
CA SER A 248 -7.37 -18.60 -1.87
C SER A 248 -7.59 -17.56 -0.76
N LEU A 249 -8.69 -17.63 0.01
CA LEU A 249 -8.91 -16.74 1.15
C LEU A 249 -8.01 -17.07 2.35
N PHE A 250 -7.54 -18.31 2.43
CA PHE A 250 -6.69 -18.81 3.52
C PHE A 250 -5.24 -19.06 3.08
N ALA A 251 -4.93 -18.82 1.80
CA ALA A 251 -3.58 -19.02 1.28
C ALA A 251 -2.62 -18.00 1.90
N TYR A 252 -1.55 -18.52 2.52
CA TYR A 252 -0.42 -17.66 2.91
C TYR A 252 0.30 -17.14 1.68
N PRO A 253 0.96 -15.97 1.76
CA PRO A 253 1.82 -15.50 0.70
C PRO A 253 2.92 -16.55 0.44
N ALA A 254 3.26 -16.75 -0.84
CA ALA A 254 4.33 -17.67 -1.19
C ALA A 254 5.62 -17.30 -0.45
N PRO A 255 6.38 -18.29 0.08
CA PRO A 255 7.64 -18.02 0.75
C PRO A 255 8.57 -17.29 -0.20
N VAL A 256 9.23 -16.26 0.30
CA VAL A 256 10.23 -15.51 -0.46
C VAL A 256 11.46 -16.39 -0.60
N ASN A 257 11.70 -16.92 -1.80
CA ASN A 257 12.93 -17.66 -2.09
C ASN A 257 14.10 -16.68 -2.10
N LEU A 258 14.88 -16.69 -1.03
CA LEU A 258 16.09 -15.86 -0.90
C LEU A 258 17.14 -16.19 -1.95
N ASP A 259 17.07 -17.40 -2.55
CA ASP A 259 17.99 -17.84 -3.60
C ASP A 259 17.76 -17.13 -4.94
N ASP A 260 16.52 -16.73 -5.24
CA ASP A 260 16.21 -15.90 -6.41
C ASP A 260 16.84 -14.50 -6.34
N LYS A 261 17.19 -14.02 -5.13
CA LYS A 261 17.91 -12.76 -4.94
C LYS A 261 19.37 -12.84 -5.33
N LYS A 262 20.00 -14.02 -5.27
CA LYS A 262 21.41 -14.17 -5.64
C LYS A 262 21.64 -14.04 -7.14
N ASP A 263 20.67 -14.41 -7.95
CA ASP A 263 20.77 -14.27 -9.42
C ASP A 263 20.41 -12.88 -9.94
N LYS A 264 19.53 -12.16 -9.23
CA LYS A 264 19.19 -10.76 -9.58
C LYS A 264 20.21 -9.74 -9.06
N GLY A 265 21.04 -10.12 -8.10
CA GLY A 265 22.11 -9.31 -7.54
C GLY A 265 23.43 -9.32 -8.36
N LYS A 266 23.48 -9.95 -9.52
CA LYS A 266 24.51 -9.63 -10.50
C LYS A 266 24.16 -8.26 -11.09
N LEU A 267 24.47 -7.21 -10.33
CA LEU A 267 24.66 -5.87 -10.88
C LEU A 267 25.41 -6.03 -12.19
N VAL A 268 24.71 -5.74 -13.28
CA VAL A 268 25.38 -5.42 -14.54
C VAL A 268 26.23 -4.23 -14.20
N LYS A 269 27.47 -4.46 -13.74
CA LYS A 269 28.45 -3.40 -13.66
C LYS A 269 28.55 -2.90 -15.09
N ALA A 270 27.97 -1.73 -15.34
CA ALA A 270 28.24 -0.96 -16.54
C ALA A 270 29.73 -0.61 -16.44
N VAL A 271 30.56 -1.53 -16.90
CA VAL A 271 31.96 -1.25 -17.08
C VAL A 271 31.98 -0.33 -18.31
N LEU A 272 32.20 0.95 -18.09
CA LEU A 272 32.70 1.84 -19.13
C LEU A 272 33.93 1.13 -19.71
N SER A 273 33.73 0.35 -20.77
CA SER A 273 34.81 -0.37 -21.42
C SER A 273 35.65 0.64 -22.16
N THR A 274 36.79 0.98 -21.59
CA THR A 274 37.87 1.53 -22.40
C THR A 274 38.20 0.50 -23.48
N THR A 275 38.52 0.97 -24.67
CA THR A 275 38.80 0.13 -25.86
C THR A 275 39.76 -1.04 -25.58
N ALA A 276 40.71 -0.87 -24.64
CA ALA A 276 41.64 -1.90 -24.19
C ALA A 276 40.94 -3.07 -23.46
N LYS A 277 39.89 -2.80 -22.70
CA LYS A 277 39.13 -3.82 -21.95
C LYS A 277 38.20 -4.64 -22.86
N ALA A 278 37.66 -3.98 -23.90
CA ALA A 278 36.88 -4.65 -24.94
C ALA A 278 37.74 -5.58 -25.78
N LYS A 279 38.96 -5.14 -26.18
CA LYS A 279 39.96 -5.98 -26.86
C LYS A 279 40.39 -7.17 -26.00
N ALA A 280 40.67 -7.00 -24.71
CA ALA A 280 41.06 -8.08 -23.81
C ALA A 280 39.94 -9.12 -23.62
N LYS A 281 38.67 -8.68 -23.60
CA LYS A 281 37.51 -9.59 -23.49
C LYS A 281 37.27 -10.37 -24.79
N ALA A 282 37.44 -9.71 -25.93
CA ALA A 282 37.38 -10.39 -27.25
C ALA A 282 38.51 -11.41 -27.46
N ALA A 283 39.74 -11.08 -27.03
CA ALA A 283 40.86 -11.97 -27.06
C ALA A 283 40.68 -13.20 -26.13
N LYS A 284 40.09 -12.99 -24.95
CA LYS A 284 39.79 -14.09 -24.03
C LYS A 284 38.70 -15.03 -24.58
N LYS A 285 37.69 -14.48 -25.22
CA LYS A 285 36.60 -15.24 -25.84
C LYS A 285 37.11 -16.03 -27.07
N ALA A 286 37.98 -15.41 -27.86
CA ALA A 286 38.61 -16.09 -29.00
C ALA A 286 39.55 -17.26 -28.58
N ARG A 287 40.22 -17.12 -27.44
CA ARG A 287 41.04 -18.22 -26.85
C ARG A 287 40.18 -19.36 -26.31
N GLU A 288 39.04 -19.08 -25.74
CA GLU A 288 38.08 -20.08 -25.25
C GLU A 288 37.36 -20.81 -26.39
N GLU A 289 37.24 -20.17 -27.56
CA GLU A 289 36.63 -20.75 -28.78
C GLU A 289 37.65 -21.39 -29.74
N GLY A 290 38.92 -21.53 -29.35
CA GLY A 290 39.94 -22.30 -30.07
C GLY A 290 40.37 -21.75 -31.43
N LYS A 291 40.16 -20.43 -31.66
CA LYS A 291 40.65 -19.77 -32.87
C LYS A 291 41.96 -19.05 -32.59
N GLU A 292 43.03 -19.48 -33.26
CA GLU A 292 44.29 -18.74 -33.28
C GLU A 292 44.08 -17.40 -33.97
N VAL A 293 44.52 -16.32 -33.31
CA VAL A 293 44.51 -14.95 -33.88
C VAL A 293 45.94 -14.60 -34.18
N GLU A 294 46.27 -14.59 -35.47
CA GLU A 294 47.48 -13.94 -35.98
C GLU A 294 47.41 -12.41 -35.75
N GLY A 295 48.53 -11.88 -35.31
CA GLY A 295 48.67 -10.47 -35.01
C GLY A 295 48.60 -9.62 -36.24
N MET A 296 47.90 -8.48 -36.14
CA MET A 296 48.03 -7.38 -37.07
C MET A 296 47.97 -6.09 -36.30
N ASP A 297 49.12 -5.46 -36.21
CA ASP A 297 49.31 -4.03 -35.93
C ASP A 297 48.88 -3.24 -37.15
N VAL A 298 47.99 -2.28 -37.00
CA VAL A 298 47.92 -1.08 -37.85
C VAL A 298 47.25 0.05 -37.13
N ASP A 299 47.98 1.16 -37.07
CA ASP A 299 47.57 2.54 -36.84
C ASP A 299 46.54 3.03 -37.85
N GLY A 300 45.73 3.97 -37.42
CA GLY A 300 45.14 4.91 -38.41
C GLY A 300 43.69 5.30 -38.24
N ASP A 301 43.51 6.37 -37.62
CA ASP A 301 42.69 7.55 -38.00
C ASP A 301 41.33 7.43 -38.76
N LYS A 302 40.38 8.13 -38.18
CA LYS A 302 39.26 8.94 -38.75
C LYS A 302 38.09 8.30 -39.51
N LYS A 303 36.98 8.72 -39.05
CA LYS A 303 35.83 9.44 -39.64
C LYS A 303 34.47 8.77 -39.52
N ASP A 304 33.58 9.63 -39.07
CA ASP A 304 32.16 9.76 -39.27
C ASP A 304 31.54 8.95 -40.43
N ASP A 305 30.36 8.41 -40.17
CA ASP A 305 29.17 8.71 -40.95
C ASP A 305 27.93 7.96 -40.42
N GLU A 306 26.86 8.71 -40.36
CA GLU A 306 25.46 8.33 -40.24
C GLU A 306 25.07 7.34 -41.35
N VAL A 307 24.05 6.52 -41.11
CA VAL A 307 22.93 6.27 -42.04
C VAL A 307 21.81 5.47 -41.39
N GLU A 308 20.66 5.99 -41.56
CA GLU A 308 19.29 5.59 -41.46
C GLU A 308 18.93 4.14 -41.83
N GLY A 309 17.91 3.64 -41.11
CA GLY A 309 16.64 3.20 -41.70
C GLY A 309 16.58 1.81 -42.35
N MET A 310 15.68 1.01 -41.88
CA MET A 310 14.53 0.60 -42.71
C MET A 310 13.78 -0.59 -42.07
N ASP A 311 12.49 -0.42 -42.00
CA ASP A 311 11.46 -1.38 -41.78
C ASP A 311 11.56 -2.60 -42.73
N VAL A 312 11.16 -3.80 -42.25
CA VAL A 312 10.44 -4.77 -43.09
C VAL A 312 9.45 -5.56 -42.24
N ASP A 313 8.21 -5.40 -42.59
CA ASP A 313 7.04 -6.24 -42.36
C ASP A 313 7.30 -7.71 -42.69
N GLY A 314 6.61 -8.58 -41.98
CA GLY A 314 6.56 -10.00 -42.29
C GLY A 314 5.38 -10.68 -41.63
N ASP A 315 4.20 -10.42 -42.19
CA ASP A 315 2.96 -11.20 -42.07
C ASP A 315 3.22 -12.69 -42.28
N LYS A 316 2.64 -13.53 -41.42
CA LYS A 316 2.05 -14.81 -41.82
C LYS A 316 0.96 -15.28 -40.86
N LYS A 317 -0.22 -15.31 -41.40
CA LYS A 317 -1.40 -16.08 -41.02
C LYS A 317 -1.09 -17.59 -41.07
N ASP A 318 -1.83 -18.29 -40.28
CA ASP A 318 -2.58 -19.54 -40.53
C ASP A 318 -2.79 -20.23 -39.20
N ASP A 319 -3.81 -20.84 -38.78
CA ASP A 319 -5.13 -21.20 -39.23
C ASP A 319 -5.89 -21.69 -37.98
N GLU A 320 -7.20 -21.56 -38.06
CA GLU A 320 -8.19 -22.03 -37.11
C GLU A 320 -8.16 -23.55 -36.95
N GLU A 321 -8.31 -24.06 -35.74
CA GLU A 321 -9.11 -25.25 -35.48
C GLU A 321 -9.84 -25.13 -34.16
N ASP A 322 -11.14 -24.96 -34.30
CA ASP A 322 -12.17 -25.08 -33.27
C ASP A 322 -12.10 -26.47 -32.60
N ALA A 323 -11.99 -26.48 -31.30
CA ALA A 323 -12.44 -27.57 -30.46
C ALA A 323 -13.14 -27.00 -29.22
N GLU A 324 -14.46 -26.92 -29.34
CA GLU A 324 -15.37 -26.82 -28.21
C GLU A 324 -15.03 -27.93 -27.20
N LYS A 325 -14.37 -27.52 -26.09
CA LYS A 325 -14.37 -28.29 -24.85
C LYS A 325 -15.26 -27.59 -23.86
N GLU A 326 -16.44 -28.15 -23.67
CA GLU A 326 -17.30 -27.85 -22.53
C GLU A 326 -16.48 -27.77 -21.26
N LYS A 327 -16.31 -26.55 -20.74
CA LYS A 327 -15.75 -26.32 -19.39
C LYS A 327 -16.80 -26.74 -18.36
N LYS A 328 -16.70 -27.98 -17.90
CA LYS A 328 -17.33 -28.38 -16.64
C LYS A 328 -16.88 -27.40 -15.57
N LYS A 329 -17.86 -26.71 -14.94
CA LYS A 329 -17.62 -25.93 -13.72
C LYS A 329 -16.98 -26.85 -12.69
N PRO A 330 -15.85 -26.49 -12.10
CA PRO A 330 -15.26 -27.30 -11.03
C PRO A 330 -16.25 -27.33 -9.87
N GLU A 331 -16.62 -28.51 -9.44
CA GLU A 331 -17.32 -28.73 -8.18
C GLU A 331 -16.47 -28.17 -7.02
N PRO A 332 -17.07 -27.60 -5.98
CA PRO A 332 -16.33 -27.09 -4.84
C PRO A 332 -15.56 -28.26 -4.19
N THR A 333 -14.26 -28.25 -4.32
CA THR A 333 -13.38 -29.20 -3.64
C THR A 333 -13.51 -29.01 -2.13
N LYS A 334 -13.96 -30.04 -1.44
CA LYS A 334 -13.96 -30.11 0.01
C LYS A 334 -12.51 -30.33 0.46
N GLU A 335 -11.90 -29.33 1.05
CA GLU A 335 -10.59 -29.48 1.68
C GLU A 335 -10.77 -29.69 3.18
N GLU A 336 -10.20 -30.74 3.69
CA GLU A 336 -10.06 -30.96 5.12
C GLU A 336 -8.83 -30.20 5.61
N LEU A 337 -9.08 -29.13 6.37
CA LEU A 337 -8.02 -28.37 7.01
C LEU A 337 -7.66 -29.05 8.32
N SER A 338 -6.45 -29.58 8.42
CA SER A 338 -5.92 -30.03 9.70
C SER A 338 -5.61 -28.83 10.59
N ASN A 339 -6.03 -28.88 11.84
CA ASN A 339 -5.69 -27.88 12.84
C ASN A 339 -4.19 -27.92 13.10
N PRO A 340 -3.43 -26.80 13.06
CA PRO A 340 -1.99 -26.75 13.27
C PRO A 340 -1.58 -27.16 14.69
#